data_359113ff3b397a5e23ba09b0cce678b3
#
_entry.id   359113ff3b397a5e23ba09b0cce678b3
#
_cell.length_a   1.000
_cell.length_b   1.000
_cell.length_c   1.000
_cell.angle_alpha   90.00
_cell.angle_beta   90.00
_cell.angle_gamma   90.00
#
_symmetry.space_group_name_H-M   'P 1'
#
loop_
_entity.id
_entity.type
_entity.pdbx_description
1 polymer ?
#
loop_
_entity_poly.entity_id
_entity_poly.type
_entity_poly.pdbx_seq_one_letter_code
_entity_poly.pdbx_strand_id
1 'polypeptide(L)'
;MARRQRRRRRLSGRLAGDVGEHRAKLPFPVNLIWNSKILYVLFIVAMIGGLAAVGLSPGLGSTGTSRPAEIIGDEELPEVAETPEGLMTFGAPEKTIDVTQGYHAVITTDAGDIVVALSPDAPEAANSFAFLAGQNFYDGLEFFWVLPEFDAQTGDPTCSSSSEFSCTGTGSPGYDLPKEGDSATTGQWAVIAPLTTSGSDRVHGSQFVIALADGELEGSIIGEVIEGQEILESLQQRVPCFGSLPSESNPCQTDEELPDALTIVDIVVQPA
;
A
#
# COMPACT_ATOMS: atom_id res chain seq x y z
N MET A 1 -2.42 61.28 -58.34
CA MET A 1 -2.20 60.26 -59.35
C MET A 1 -2.29 58.90 -58.67
N ALA A 2 -3.36 58.24 -58.49
CA ALA A 2 -4.25 57.49 -59.32
C ALA A 2 -3.66 56.19 -59.87
N ARG A 3 -4.25 55.10 -59.37
CA ARG A 3 -4.33 53.79 -59.97
C ARG A 3 -3.09 52.87 -59.90
N ARG A 4 -3.17 51.93 -58.95
CA ARG A 4 -3.22 50.48 -59.24
C ARG A 4 -3.61 49.67 -58.02
N GLN A 5 -4.86 49.81 -57.59
CA GLN A 5 -5.60 48.72 -56.98
C GLN A 5 -6.18 47.84 -58.08
N ARG A 6 -6.01 46.55 -57.92
CA ARG A 6 -6.81 45.44 -58.44
C ARG A 6 -5.91 44.35 -59.02
N ARG A 7 -5.74 43.33 -58.27
CA ARG A 7 -5.87 41.90 -58.64
C ARG A 7 -5.02 41.03 -57.72
N ARG A 8 -5.45 40.77 -56.53
CA ARG A 8 -5.16 39.49 -55.85
C ARG A 8 -6.43 39.13 -55.05
N ARG A 9 -7.44 38.73 -55.76
CA ARG A 9 -8.55 37.96 -55.27
C ARG A 9 -8.43 36.55 -55.82
N ARG A 10 -8.66 35.56 -54.92
CA ARG A 10 -8.94 34.18 -55.21
C ARG A 10 -7.73 33.28 -55.51
N LEU A 11 -7.17 32.78 -54.44
CA LEU A 11 -6.67 31.41 -54.34
C LEU A 11 -6.49 31.09 -52.81
N SER A 12 -7.60 31.11 -52.09
CA SER A 12 -7.70 30.52 -50.74
C SER A 12 -8.96 29.70 -50.72
N GLY A 13 -8.92 28.56 -51.30
CA GLY A 13 -9.98 27.61 -51.28
C GLY A 13 -9.46 26.23 -51.44
N ARG A 14 -9.66 25.41 -50.37
CA ARG A 14 -9.50 23.98 -50.35
C ARG A 14 -8.08 23.45 -50.23
N LEU A 15 -7.66 23.23 -49.02
CA LEU A 15 -6.99 22.02 -48.53
C LEU A 15 -7.00 22.08 -46.97
N ALA A 16 -8.17 22.19 -46.38
CA ALA A 16 -8.38 21.69 -45.03
C ALA A 16 -8.86 20.25 -45.19
N GLY A 17 -7.93 19.35 -45.44
CA GLY A 17 -8.17 17.93 -45.28
C GLY A 17 -8.43 17.65 -43.81
N ASP A 18 -9.62 17.26 -43.54
CA ASP A 18 -10.11 16.64 -42.30
C ASP A 18 -9.20 15.42 -42.01
N VAL A 19 -8.22 15.62 -41.15
CA VAL A 19 -7.49 14.51 -40.53
C VAL A 19 -8.40 14.03 -39.42
N GLY A 20 -9.39 13.25 -39.83
CA GLY A 20 -10.21 12.49 -38.91
C GLY A 20 -9.31 11.61 -38.05
N GLU A 21 -9.24 11.95 -36.80
CA GLU A 21 -8.70 11.10 -35.74
C GLU A 21 -9.46 9.77 -35.74
N HIS A 22 -8.96 8.82 -36.52
CA HIS A 22 -9.34 7.43 -36.39
C HIS A 22 -8.72 6.89 -35.08
N ARG A 23 -9.28 7.30 -33.95
CA ARG A 23 -9.18 6.49 -32.74
C ARG A 23 -9.89 5.18 -33.03
N ALA A 24 -9.10 4.16 -33.30
CA ALA A 24 -9.60 2.80 -33.35
C ALA A 24 -10.33 2.52 -32.04
N LYS A 25 -11.66 2.48 -32.11
CA LYS A 25 -12.48 2.05 -30.97
C LYS A 25 -12.21 0.56 -30.81
N LEU A 26 -11.39 0.22 -29.81
CA LEU A 26 -11.23 -1.17 -29.36
C LEU A 26 -12.61 -1.73 -29.00
N PRO A 27 -12.92 -2.96 -29.41
CA PRO A 27 -14.23 -3.54 -29.13
C PRO A 27 -14.43 -3.67 -27.61
N PHE A 28 -15.58 -3.20 -27.16
CA PHE A 28 -16.11 -3.47 -25.84
C PHE A 28 -16.00 -4.99 -25.55
N PRO A 29 -15.30 -5.44 -24.48
CA PRO A 29 -15.18 -4.89 -23.12
C PRO A 29 -13.76 -4.45 -22.67
N VAL A 30 -12.76 -4.45 -23.54
CA VAL A 30 -11.35 -4.23 -23.17
C VAL A 30 -11.10 -2.83 -22.58
N ASN A 31 -11.86 -1.82 -23.01
CA ASN A 31 -11.74 -0.45 -22.49
C ASN A 31 -12.26 -0.29 -21.04
N LEU A 32 -13.10 -1.21 -20.57
CA LEU A 32 -13.61 -1.16 -19.20
C LEU A 32 -12.59 -1.73 -18.21
N ILE A 33 -11.72 -2.63 -18.70
CA ILE A 33 -10.71 -3.32 -17.91
C ILE A 33 -9.49 -2.42 -17.68
N TRP A 34 -9.08 -1.68 -18.70
CA TRP A 34 -7.84 -0.90 -18.67
C TRP A 34 -7.93 0.46 -17.95
N ASN A 35 -9.14 0.96 -17.71
CA ASN A 35 -9.35 2.26 -17.07
C ASN A 35 -10.19 2.15 -15.79
N SER A 36 -10.31 0.96 -15.23
CA SER A 36 -11.17 0.71 -14.09
C SER A 36 -10.32 0.60 -12.82
N LYS A 37 -10.38 1.63 -11.97
CA LYS A 37 -9.94 1.59 -10.58
C LYS A 37 -10.52 0.37 -9.81
N ILE A 38 -11.60 -0.22 -10.31
CA ILE A 38 -12.27 -1.43 -9.79
C ILE A 38 -11.38 -2.67 -9.86
N LEU A 39 -10.56 -2.84 -10.91
CA LEU A 39 -9.64 -3.98 -11.00
C LEU A 39 -8.51 -3.90 -9.99
N TYR A 40 -8.08 -2.68 -9.68
CA TYR A 40 -7.06 -2.46 -8.69
C TYR A 40 -7.55 -2.83 -7.29
N VAL A 41 -8.76 -2.40 -6.93
CA VAL A 41 -9.42 -2.78 -5.67
C VAL A 41 -9.60 -4.31 -5.60
N LEU A 42 -9.99 -4.96 -6.69
CA LEU A 42 -10.10 -6.43 -6.76
C LEU A 42 -8.74 -7.12 -6.65
N PHE A 43 -7.66 -6.50 -7.12
CA PHE A 43 -6.31 -7.03 -7.02
C PHE A 43 -5.76 -6.96 -5.59
N ILE A 44 -5.97 -5.82 -4.90
CA ILE A 44 -5.66 -5.69 -3.46
C ILE A 44 -6.45 -6.73 -2.65
N VAL A 45 -7.75 -6.88 -2.92
CA VAL A 45 -8.61 -7.88 -2.27
C VAL A 45 -8.15 -9.31 -2.54
N ALA A 46 -7.62 -9.61 -3.73
CA ALA A 46 -7.10 -10.95 -4.06
C ALA A 46 -5.75 -11.23 -3.40
N MET A 47 -4.89 -10.21 -3.24
CA MET A 47 -3.59 -10.35 -2.58
C MET A 47 -3.73 -10.51 -1.06
N ILE A 48 -4.74 -9.86 -0.46
CA ILE A 48 -5.00 -9.92 0.99
C ILE A 48 -5.93 -11.10 1.34
N GLY A 49 -6.76 -11.57 0.40
CA GLY A 49 -7.79 -12.61 0.61
C GLY A 49 -7.42 -14.04 0.20
N GLY A 50 -6.19 -14.31 -0.19
CA GLY A 50 -5.77 -15.54 -0.87
C GLY A 50 -5.58 -16.80 -0.03
N LEU A 51 -6.21 -16.98 1.14
CA LEU A 51 -6.10 -18.22 1.91
C LEU A 51 -7.37 -18.57 2.70
N ALA A 52 -8.50 -18.75 2.03
CA ALA A 52 -9.65 -19.41 2.64
C ALA A 52 -10.52 -20.12 1.60
N ALA A 53 -10.01 -21.14 0.93
CA ALA A 53 -10.84 -22.07 0.17
C ALA A 53 -10.25 -23.47 0.21
N VAL A 54 -10.36 -24.15 1.33
CA VAL A 54 -10.23 -25.61 1.40
C VAL A 54 -11.47 -26.16 2.09
N GLY A 55 -12.30 -26.81 1.31
CA GLY A 55 -13.08 -27.94 1.77
C GLY A 55 -14.53 -27.69 2.18
N LEU A 56 -15.43 -27.61 1.23
CA LEU A 56 -16.82 -28.04 1.41
C LEU A 56 -17.12 -29.17 0.42
N SER A 57 -16.90 -30.40 0.88
CA SER A 57 -17.48 -31.57 0.22
C SER A 57 -18.72 -31.99 1.01
N PRO A 58 -19.90 -32.14 0.38
CA PRO A 58 -21.05 -32.72 1.06
C PRO A 58 -20.95 -34.25 1.00
N GLY A 59 -20.59 -34.85 2.11
CA GLY A 59 -20.65 -36.32 2.29
C GLY A 59 -21.97 -36.74 2.89
N LEU A 60 -22.64 -37.63 2.18
CA LEU A 60 -23.88 -38.33 2.51
C LEU A 60 -23.75 -39.16 3.80
N GLY A 61 -24.84 -39.21 4.50
CA GLY A 61 -25.01 -39.82 5.80
C GLY A 61 -24.72 -41.32 5.88
N SER A 62 -24.43 -41.71 7.13
CA SER A 62 -24.62 -43.06 7.60
C SER A 62 -24.99 -43.03 9.11
N THR A 63 -26.05 -43.70 9.39
CA THR A 63 -26.63 -44.00 10.71
C THR A 63 -25.73 -44.93 11.51
N GLY A 64 -25.63 -44.67 12.82
CA GLY A 64 -25.51 -45.77 13.75
C GLY A 64 -24.48 -45.66 14.88
N THR A 65 -25.00 -45.71 16.06
CA THR A 65 -24.46 -46.32 17.26
C THR A 65 -23.64 -45.42 18.21
N SER A 66 -24.30 -45.06 19.28
CA SER A 66 -23.76 -44.48 20.51
C SER A 66 -22.63 -45.33 21.09
N ARG A 67 -21.48 -44.74 21.31
CA ARG A 67 -20.39 -45.26 22.13
C ARG A 67 -20.04 -44.24 23.21
N PRO A 68 -19.67 -44.67 24.42
CA PRO A 68 -19.44 -43.76 25.54
C PRO A 68 -18.26 -42.84 25.29
N ALA A 69 -18.36 -41.63 25.84
CA ALA A 69 -17.31 -40.60 25.78
C ALA A 69 -16.01 -41.14 26.36
N GLU A 70 -15.03 -41.34 25.50
CA GLU A 70 -13.63 -41.50 25.86
C GLU A 70 -13.07 -40.09 25.96
N ILE A 71 -12.54 -39.75 27.12
CA ILE A 71 -11.80 -38.48 27.34
C ILE A 71 -10.55 -38.57 26.50
N ILE A 72 -10.58 -37.94 25.33
CA ILE A 72 -9.40 -37.79 24.49
C ILE A 72 -8.67 -36.56 25.02
N GLY A 73 -7.41 -36.80 25.31
CA GLY A 73 -6.46 -35.87 25.80
C GLY A 73 -6.23 -34.63 24.97
N ASP A 74 -5.61 -33.70 25.61
CA ASP A 74 -4.88 -32.53 25.15
C ASP A 74 -5.03 -32.25 23.63
N GLU A 75 -6.04 -31.45 23.30
CA GLU A 75 -6.12 -30.78 22.03
C GLU A 75 -4.97 -29.77 22.01
N GLU A 76 -3.89 -30.17 21.35
CA GLU A 76 -2.74 -29.34 21.09
C GLU A 76 -3.25 -28.08 20.38
N LEU A 77 -3.20 -26.97 21.12
CA LEU A 77 -3.54 -25.66 20.57
C LEU A 77 -2.76 -25.47 19.28
N PRO A 78 -3.33 -24.90 18.22
CA PRO A 78 -2.60 -24.68 16.98
C PRO A 78 -1.33 -23.94 17.32
N GLU A 79 -0.20 -24.54 16.92
CA GLU A 79 1.15 -23.98 17.06
C GLU A 79 1.10 -22.55 16.56
N VAL A 80 1.28 -21.60 17.48
CA VAL A 80 1.43 -20.19 17.14
C VAL A 80 2.63 -20.15 16.20
N ALA A 81 2.43 -19.72 14.96
CA ALA A 81 3.50 -19.60 13.99
C ALA A 81 4.67 -18.83 14.66
N GLU A 82 5.78 -19.52 14.89
CA GLU A 82 6.94 -18.90 15.51
C GLU A 82 7.36 -17.72 14.63
N THR A 83 7.40 -16.52 15.22
CA THR A 83 7.98 -15.36 14.56
C THR A 83 9.43 -15.70 14.20
N PRO A 84 9.88 -15.48 12.97
CA PRO A 84 11.25 -15.78 12.59
C PRO A 84 12.22 -15.15 13.59
N GLU A 85 13.15 -15.96 14.13
CA GLU A 85 14.18 -15.43 15.03
C GLU A 85 14.97 -14.33 14.31
N GLY A 86 15.03 -13.14 14.88
CA GLY A 86 15.78 -12.00 14.35
C GLY A 86 14.92 -10.79 13.95
N LEU A 87 13.59 -10.93 13.84
CA LEU A 87 12.71 -9.77 13.64
C LEU A 87 12.34 -9.14 15.00
N MET A 88 12.34 -7.80 15.04
CA MET A 88 11.84 -7.06 16.21
C MET A 88 10.32 -7.23 16.33
N THR A 89 9.88 -7.76 17.46
CA THR A 89 8.45 -7.93 17.75
C THR A 89 8.10 -7.43 19.14
N PHE A 90 6.87 -6.90 19.28
CA PHE A 90 6.36 -6.28 20.49
C PHE A 90 4.95 -6.81 20.76
N GLY A 91 4.54 -6.87 22.01
CA GLY A 91 3.16 -7.26 22.36
C GLY A 91 2.14 -6.15 22.14
N ALA A 92 2.54 -4.91 22.25
CA ALA A 92 1.76 -3.69 22.01
C ALA A 92 2.68 -2.47 22.04
N PRO A 93 2.28 -1.32 21.45
CA PRO A 93 3.03 -0.10 21.57
C PRO A 93 2.90 0.50 22.97
N GLU A 94 4.02 0.97 23.52
CA GLU A 94 3.97 1.83 24.71
C GLU A 94 3.52 3.25 24.32
N LYS A 95 2.91 3.98 25.25
CA LYS A 95 2.54 5.37 25.02
C LYS A 95 3.79 6.25 25.05
N THR A 96 4.21 6.76 23.89
CA THR A 96 5.41 7.58 23.71
C THR A 96 5.10 9.05 23.44
N ILE A 97 3.97 9.35 22.79
CA ILE A 97 3.56 10.71 22.46
C ILE A 97 2.17 11.05 23.00
N ASP A 98 1.92 12.34 23.19
CA ASP A 98 0.59 12.89 23.42
C ASP A 98 0.15 13.59 22.13
N VAL A 99 -0.61 12.88 21.31
CA VAL A 99 -1.03 13.37 19.98
C VAL A 99 -1.92 14.62 20.01
N THR A 100 -2.38 15.05 21.21
CA THR A 100 -3.06 16.36 21.36
C THR A 100 -2.08 17.53 21.23
N GLN A 101 -0.77 17.26 21.33
CA GLN A 101 0.30 18.17 20.99
C GLN A 101 0.76 17.85 19.56
N GLY A 102 1.05 18.87 18.76
CA GLY A 102 1.56 18.65 17.40
C GLY A 102 2.92 17.94 17.42
N TYR A 103 3.09 16.96 16.56
CA TYR A 103 4.36 16.27 16.34
C TYR A 103 4.67 16.20 14.85
N HIS A 104 5.96 16.27 14.53
CA HIS A 104 6.48 15.95 13.21
C HIS A 104 7.34 14.69 13.29
N ALA A 105 7.22 13.83 12.29
CA ALA A 105 8.14 12.74 12.07
C ALA A 105 9.04 13.10 10.88
N VAL A 106 10.34 13.09 11.10
CA VAL A 106 11.35 13.22 10.04
C VAL A 106 11.79 11.83 9.66
N ILE A 107 11.42 11.40 8.46
CA ILE A 107 11.82 10.12 7.85
C ILE A 107 13.05 10.43 7.00
N THR A 108 14.23 10.14 7.51
CA THR A 108 15.47 10.25 6.75
C THR A 108 15.61 9.02 5.86
N THR A 109 15.76 9.25 4.56
CA THR A 109 15.94 8.19 3.56
C THR A 109 17.28 8.34 2.86
N ASP A 110 17.67 7.35 2.07
CA ASP A 110 18.86 7.40 1.21
C ASP A 110 18.77 8.44 0.07
N ALA A 111 17.56 8.99 -0.19
CA ALA A 111 17.34 10.06 -1.15
C ALA A 111 17.10 11.45 -0.52
N GLY A 112 16.98 11.54 0.81
CA GLY A 112 16.72 12.78 1.55
C GLY A 112 15.63 12.62 2.61
N ASP A 113 15.18 13.74 3.18
CA ASP A 113 14.24 13.75 4.28
C ASP A 113 12.80 13.95 3.79
N ILE A 114 11.89 13.17 4.36
CA ILE A 114 10.43 13.30 4.20
C ILE A 114 9.87 13.69 5.57
N VAL A 115 9.15 14.82 5.66
CA VAL A 115 8.58 15.28 6.93
C VAL A 115 7.08 15.05 6.94
N VAL A 116 6.59 14.35 7.97
CA VAL A 116 5.18 14.03 8.17
C VAL A 116 4.67 14.79 9.40
N ALA A 117 3.61 15.58 9.25
CA ALA A 117 2.84 16.12 10.37
C ALA A 117 1.90 15.03 10.88
N LEU A 118 2.06 14.58 12.14
CA LEU A 118 1.22 13.52 12.70
C LEU A 118 -0.19 14.03 13.01
N SER A 119 -1.18 13.21 12.73
CA SER A 119 -2.61 13.53 12.93
C SER A 119 -3.07 13.20 14.36
N PRO A 120 -3.83 14.08 15.02
CA PRO A 120 -4.49 13.75 16.26
C PRO A 120 -5.72 12.84 16.09
N ASP A 121 -6.19 12.61 14.87
CA ASP A 121 -7.43 11.89 14.59
C ASP A 121 -7.25 10.35 14.63
N ALA A 122 -6.00 9.88 14.61
CA ALA A 122 -5.64 8.46 14.76
C ALA A 122 -4.59 8.29 15.88
N PRO A 123 -4.92 8.57 17.13
CA PRO A 123 -3.97 8.64 18.24
C PRO A 123 -3.26 7.33 18.54
N GLU A 124 -3.91 6.17 18.38
CA GLU A 124 -3.28 4.86 18.63
C GLU A 124 -2.31 4.51 17.50
N ALA A 125 -2.70 4.74 16.26
CA ALA A 125 -1.84 4.47 15.12
C ALA A 125 -0.64 5.44 15.05
N ALA A 126 -0.84 6.74 15.31
CA ALA A 126 0.24 7.72 15.37
C ALA A 126 1.21 7.42 16.54
N ASN A 127 0.69 6.98 17.70
CA ASN A 127 1.54 6.58 18.81
C ASN A 127 2.31 5.29 18.51
N SER A 128 1.72 4.31 17.83
CA SER A 128 2.42 3.10 17.40
C SER A 128 3.59 3.44 16.46
N PHE A 129 3.33 4.30 15.48
CA PHE A 129 4.35 4.78 14.57
C PHE A 129 5.52 5.45 15.34
N ALA A 130 5.22 6.35 16.29
CA ALA A 130 6.21 7.03 17.10
C ALA A 130 6.97 6.08 18.04
N PHE A 131 6.27 5.10 18.63
CA PHE A 131 6.88 4.05 19.45
C PHE A 131 7.88 3.24 18.66
N LEU A 132 7.49 2.73 17.50
CA LEU A 132 8.35 1.91 16.64
C LEU A 132 9.54 2.70 16.10
N ALA A 133 9.34 3.97 15.73
CA ALA A 133 10.43 4.87 15.36
C ALA A 133 11.46 5.01 16.49
N GLY A 134 11.02 5.20 17.73
CA GLY A 134 11.90 5.26 18.90
C GLY A 134 12.59 3.95 19.24
N GLN A 135 12.19 2.82 18.66
CA GLN A 135 12.84 1.51 18.76
C GLN A 135 13.78 1.22 17.58
N ASN A 136 13.97 2.15 16.66
CA ASN A 136 14.72 1.97 15.40
C ASN A 136 14.15 0.83 14.53
N PHE A 137 12.83 0.57 14.66
CA PHE A 137 12.16 -0.53 13.96
C PHE A 137 12.17 -0.34 12.44
N TYR A 138 12.15 0.91 12.00
CA TYR A 138 12.07 1.27 10.58
C TYR A 138 13.44 1.35 9.89
N ASP A 139 14.52 1.28 10.63
CA ASP A 139 15.88 1.44 10.08
C ASP A 139 16.19 0.33 9.08
N GLY A 140 16.58 0.72 7.87
CA GLY A 140 16.88 -0.18 6.77
C GLY A 140 15.67 -0.77 6.06
N LEU A 141 14.44 -0.42 6.46
CA LEU A 141 13.25 -0.87 5.74
C LEU A 141 13.09 -0.14 4.41
N GLU A 142 12.60 -0.87 3.43
CA GLU A 142 12.39 -0.39 2.07
C GLU A 142 10.93 0.05 1.83
N PHE A 143 10.76 1.03 0.96
CA PHE A 143 9.48 1.22 0.28
C PHE A 143 9.34 0.08 -0.74
N PHE A 144 8.82 -1.04 -0.27
CA PHE A 144 8.80 -2.29 -1.02
C PHE A 144 7.75 -2.34 -2.12
N TRP A 145 6.72 -1.50 -2.02
CA TRP A 145 5.64 -1.40 -2.99
C TRP A 145 5.45 0.06 -3.40
N VAL A 146 5.52 0.34 -4.69
CA VAL A 146 5.32 1.68 -5.24
C VAL A 146 4.49 1.59 -6.52
N LEU A 147 3.37 2.26 -6.53
CA LEU A 147 2.58 2.56 -7.72
C LEU A 147 2.58 4.07 -7.92
N PRO A 148 3.39 4.60 -8.85
CA PRO A 148 3.37 6.02 -9.18
C PRO A 148 1.95 6.49 -9.50
N GLU A 149 1.61 7.70 -9.05
CA GLU A 149 0.25 8.28 -9.16
C GLU A 149 -0.83 7.53 -8.32
N PHE A 150 -0.42 6.65 -7.40
CA PHE A 150 -1.35 5.99 -6.48
C PHE A 150 -0.80 5.94 -5.04
N ASP A 151 0.19 5.08 -4.76
CA ASP A 151 0.71 4.91 -3.40
C ASP A 151 2.16 4.40 -3.34
N ALA A 152 2.78 4.59 -2.16
CA ALA A 152 4.05 3.99 -1.78
C ALA A 152 3.92 3.37 -0.39
N GLN A 153 4.24 2.08 -0.24
CA GLN A 153 4.09 1.31 1.02
C GLN A 153 5.42 0.86 1.57
N THR A 154 5.54 0.92 2.90
CA THR A 154 6.70 0.49 3.68
C THR A 154 6.29 -0.02 5.07
N GLY A 155 7.26 -0.32 5.95
CA GLY A 155 7.01 -0.72 7.34
C GLY A 155 6.83 -2.21 7.56
N ASP A 156 7.07 -3.05 6.54
CA ASP A 156 7.16 -4.50 6.69
C ASP A 156 8.59 -4.87 7.14
N PRO A 157 8.78 -5.46 8.35
CA PRO A 157 10.11 -5.80 8.86
C PRO A 157 10.85 -6.87 8.05
N THR A 158 10.16 -7.57 7.15
CA THR A 158 10.82 -8.53 6.26
C THR A 158 11.37 -7.88 5.00
N CYS A 159 10.96 -6.63 4.70
CA CYS A 159 11.34 -5.91 3.49
C CYS A 159 12.50 -4.94 3.75
N SER A 160 13.68 -5.48 3.86
CA SER A 160 14.93 -4.75 4.02
C SER A 160 16.03 -5.44 3.22
N SER A 161 16.89 -4.66 2.57
CA SER A 161 18.05 -5.18 1.84
C SER A 161 19.06 -5.92 2.72
N SER A 162 19.04 -5.67 4.03
CA SER A 162 19.87 -6.35 5.03
C SER A 162 19.19 -7.55 5.69
N SER A 163 17.90 -7.80 5.38
CA SER A 163 17.14 -8.90 5.97
C SER A 163 17.59 -10.25 5.39
N GLU A 164 17.71 -11.27 6.25
CA GLU A 164 17.84 -12.66 5.83
C GLU A 164 16.49 -13.26 5.37
N PHE A 165 15.40 -12.51 5.54
CA PHE A 165 14.05 -12.91 5.20
C PHE A 165 13.67 -12.38 3.81
N SER A 166 12.88 -13.16 3.10
CA SER A 166 12.26 -12.68 1.86
C SER A 166 11.16 -11.66 2.19
N CYS A 167 11.14 -10.53 1.50
CA CYS A 167 10.08 -9.56 1.61
C CYS A 167 8.73 -10.20 1.25
N THR A 168 7.76 -10.08 2.14
CA THR A 168 6.45 -10.73 1.98
C THR A 168 5.30 -9.74 1.80
N GLY A 169 5.48 -8.48 2.21
CA GLY A 169 4.40 -7.50 2.27
C GLY A 169 3.37 -7.75 3.39
N THR A 170 3.61 -8.77 4.23
CA THR A 170 2.68 -9.18 5.30
C THR A 170 3.31 -9.17 6.69
N GLY A 171 4.54 -8.71 6.81
CA GLY A 171 5.25 -8.61 8.09
C GLY A 171 4.56 -7.63 9.05
N SER A 172 4.76 -7.87 10.34
CA SER A 172 4.08 -7.18 11.44
C SER A 172 5.04 -6.97 12.62
N PRO A 173 4.84 -5.94 13.44
CA PRO A 173 5.60 -5.76 14.68
C PRO A 173 5.13 -6.69 15.80
N GLY A 174 4.25 -7.67 15.52
CA GLY A 174 3.67 -8.60 16.48
C GLY A 174 2.27 -8.20 16.97
N TYR A 175 1.73 -7.09 16.50
CA TYR A 175 0.39 -6.62 16.86
C TYR A 175 -0.25 -5.83 15.70
N ASP A 176 -1.59 -5.76 15.75
CA ASP A 176 -2.43 -4.89 14.93
C ASP A 176 -3.18 -3.91 15.83
N LEU A 177 -3.62 -2.80 15.26
CA LEU A 177 -4.33 -1.74 15.96
C LEU A 177 -5.81 -1.69 15.53
N PRO A 178 -6.71 -1.16 16.36
CA PRO A 178 -8.06 -0.86 15.91
C PRO A 178 -8.00 0.25 14.83
N LYS A 179 -8.88 0.15 13.83
CA LYS A 179 -9.04 1.23 12.84
C LYS A 179 -9.61 2.48 13.54
N GLU A 180 -9.01 3.62 13.29
CA GLU A 180 -9.43 4.93 13.77
C GLU A 180 -9.89 5.80 12.61
N GLY A 181 -10.97 6.56 12.82
CA GLY A 181 -11.56 7.43 11.80
C GLY A 181 -12.35 6.71 10.70
N ASP A 182 -13.00 7.51 9.85
CA ASP A 182 -13.87 7.04 8.76
C ASP A 182 -13.23 7.34 7.39
N SER A 183 -11.97 6.99 7.18
CA SER A 183 -11.30 7.29 5.93
C SER A 183 -11.74 6.34 4.81
N ALA A 184 -12.67 6.79 3.97
CA ALA A 184 -12.96 6.18 2.67
C ALA A 184 -12.34 6.99 1.51
N THR A 185 -11.98 8.25 1.76
CA THR A 185 -11.35 9.13 0.76
C THR A 185 -10.10 9.74 1.38
N THR A 186 -8.98 9.62 0.70
CA THR A 186 -7.70 10.18 1.14
C THR A 186 -7.22 11.23 0.16
N GLY A 187 -6.69 12.33 0.69
CA GLY A 187 -5.97 13.31 -0.10
C GLY A 187 -4.57 12.81 -0.47
N GLN A 188 -4.03 13.36 -1.56
CA GLN A 188 -2.61 13.21 -1.86
C GLN A 188 -1.76 13.60 -0.64
N TRP A 189 -0.69 12.88 -0.40
CA TRP A 189 0.27 13.03 0.70
C TRP A 189 -0.24 12.54 2.07
N ALA A 190 -1.44 11.99 2.17
CA ALA A 190 -1.88 11.33 3.39
C ALA A 190 -1.00 10.11 3.71
N VAL A 191 -0.64 9.96 4.99
CA VAL A 191 0.07 8.79 5.52
C VAL A 191 -0.93 7.94 6.29
N ILE A 192 -1.08 6.69 5.90
CA ILE A 192 -2.19 5.82 6.32
C ILE A 192 -1.63 4.51 6.87
N ALA A 193 -2.07 4.09 8.05
CA ALA A 193 -1.95 2.69 8.47
C ALA A 193 -3.05 1.89 7.74
N PRO A 194 -2.70 1.02 6.78
CA PRO A 194 -3.68 0.32 5.96
C PRO A 194 -4.40 -0.77 6.75
N LEU A 195 -5.59 -1.17 6.29
CA LEU A 195 -6.31 -2.31 6.87
C LEU A 195 -5.48 -3.60 6.75
N THR A 196 -5.55 -4.46 7.77
CA THR A 196 -4.92 -5.79 7.74
C THR A 196 -5.52 -6.69 6.67
N THR A 197 -6.81 -6.54 6.42
CA THR A 197 -7.53 -7.17 5.31
C THR A 197 -8.70 -6.27 4.89
N SER A 198 -9.16 -6.40 3.65
CA SER A 198 -10.32 -5.63 3.18
C SER A 198 -11.54 -5.82 4.08
N GLY A 199 -12.14 -4.70 4.50
CA GLY A 199 -13.30 -4.68 5.40
C GLY A 199 -12.99 -5.03 6.86
N SER A 200 -11.71 -5.12 7.25
CA SER A 200 -11.29 -5.28 8.65
C SER A 200 -11.59 -4.02 9.46
N ASP A 201 -11.80 -4.19 10.76
CA ASP A 201 -11.77 -3.11 11.76
C ASP A 201 -10.38 -2.92 12.39
N ARG A 202 -9.36 -3.58 11.80
CA ARG A 202 -7.97 -3.54 12.25
C ARG A 202 -7.07 -2.98 11.16
N VAL A 203 -6.05 -2.23 11.58
CA VAL A 203 -4.97 -1.73 10.74
C VAL A 203 -3.63 -2.33 11.16
N HIS A 204 -2.67 -2.36 10.25
CA HIS A 204 -1.32 -2.83 10.53
C HIS A 204 -0.65 -2.00 11.64
N GLY A 205 0.09 -2.67 12.53
CA GLY A 205 0.81 -2.01 13.63
C GLY A 205 2.04 -1.23 13.19
N SER A 206 2.69 -1.60 12.08
CA SER A 206 3.91 -0.96 11.58
C SER A 206 3.85 -0.49 10.14
N GLN A 207 3.12 -1.20 9.27
CA GLN A 207 3.07 -0.82 7.87
C GLN A 207 2.31 0.48 7.66
N PHE A 208 2.82 1.32 6.79
CA PHE A 208 2.14 2.53 6.37
C PHE A 208 2.27 2.76 4.86
N VAL A 209 1.29 3.48 4.35
CA VAL A 209 1.16 3.86 2.94
C VAL A 209 1.18 5.37 2.84
N ILE A 210 1.91 5.92 1.90
CA ILE A 210 1.84 7.34 1.53
C ILE A 210 1.05 7.43 0.23
N ALA A 211 -0.07 8.16 0.24
CA ALA A 211 -0.87 8.41 -0.94
C ALA A 211 -0.14 9.36 -1.90
N LEU A 212 0.13 8.92 -3.12
CA LEU A 212 0.80 9.73 -4.15
C LEU A 212 -0.21 10.50 -5.03
N ALA A 213 -1.50 10.24 -4.86
CA ALA A 213 -2.60 10.94 -5.51
C ALA A 213 -3.86 10.89 -4.63
N ASP A 214 -4.84 11.75 -4.95
CA ASP A 214 -6.17 11.65 -4.36
C ASP A 214 -6.81 10.30 -4.72
N GLY A 215 -7.40 9.63 -3.74
CA GLY A 215 -7.96 8.30 -3.97
C GLY A 215 -8.84 7.78 -2.85
N GLU A 216 -9.10 6.48 -2.91
CA GLU A 216 -9.81 5.72 -1.90
C GLU A 216 -8.82 4.70 -1.31
N LEU A 217 -8.21 5.06 -0.18
CA LEU A 217 -7.37 4.18 0.62
C LEU A 217 -8.02 4.01 1.99
N GLU A 218 -8.24 2.76 2.38
CA GLU A 218 -8.88 2.46 3.66
C GLU A 218 -7.83 2.20 4.74
N GLY A 219 -8.00 2.85 5.89
CA GLY A 219 -7.10 2.70 7.03
C GLY A 219 -7.29 3.81 8.06
N SER A 220 -6.30 3.98 8.92
CA SER A 220 -6.21 5.10 9.87
C SER A 220 -5.22 6.13 9.34
N ILE A 221 -5.64 7.39 9.17
CA ILE A 221 -4.75 8.48 8.70
C ILE A 221 -3.88 8.92 9.87
N ILE A 222 -2.61 8.52 9.85
CA ILE A 222 -1.64 8.82 10.90
C ILE A 222 -0.96 10.19 10.71
N GLY A 223 -1.07 10.78 9.52
CA GLY A 223 -0.47 12.09 9.23
C GLY A 223 -0.57 12.50 7.77
N GLU A 224 0.17 13.56 7.45
CA GLU A 224 0.30 14.11 6.09
C GLU A 224 1.75 14.52 5.84
N VAL A 225 2.28 14.23 4.66
CA VAL A 225 3.61 14.67 4.22
C VAL A 225 3.58 16.18 3.96
N ILE A 226 4.41 16.93 4.68
CA ILE A 226 4.52 18.38 4.56
C ILE A 226 5.80 18.86 3.88
N GLU A 227 6.85 18.01 3.83
CA GLU A 227 8.11 18.27 3.11
C GLU A 227 8.63 16.97 2.49
N GLY A 228 9.39 17.04 1.39
CA GLY A 228 10.00 15.88 0.72
C GLY A 228 9.10 15.21 -0.32
N GLN A 229 8.04 15.87 -0.78
CA GLN A 229 7.14 15.36 -1.80
C GLN A 229 7.86 15.03 -3.11
N GLU A 230 8.91 15.81 -3.46
CA GLU A 230 9.72 15.60 -4.67
C GLU A 230 10.46 14.25 -4.67
N ILE A 231 10.82 13.73 -3.49
CA ILE A 231 11.41 12.39 -3.35
C ILE A 231 10.37 11.34 -3.75
N LEU A 232 9.16 11.45 -3.22
CA LEU A 232 8.06 10.55 -3.47
C LEU A 232 7.59 10.59 -4.94
N GLU A 233 7.56 11.79 -5.56
CA GLU A 233 7.22 11.98 -6.97
C GLU A 233 8.27 11.36 -7.91
N SER A 234 9.51 11.20 -7.46
CA SER A 234 10.60 10.61 -8.24
C SER A 234 10.62 9.08 -8.23
N LEU A 235 9.82 8.44 -7.39
CA LEU A 235 9.81 6.99 -7.22
C LEU A 235 9.39 6.28 -8.52
N GLN A 236 10.09 5.20 -8.83
CA GLN A 236 9.75 4.33 -9.95
C GLN A 236 8.78 3.24 -9.48
N GLN A 237 8.01 2.71 -10.43
CA GLN A 237 7.11 1.59 -10.14
C GLN A 237 7.92 0.39 -9.61
N ARG A 238 7.52 -0.08 -8.43
CA ARG A 238 8.08 -1.24 -7.75
C ARG A 238 6.95 -2.12 -7.24
N VAL A 239 6.70 -3.23 -7.92
CA VAL A 239 5.61 -4.18 -7.64
C VAL A 239 6.19 -5.58 -7.58
N PRO A 240 6.79 -5.99 -6.45
CA PRO A 240 7.42 -7.30 -6.33
C PRO A 240 6.41 -8.45 -6.43
N CYS A 241 6.86 -9.57 -6.94
CA CYS A 241 6.00 -10.76 -7.11
C CYS A 241 5.77 -11.56 -5.83
N PHE A 242 6.48 -11.28 -4.75
CA PHE A 242 6.39 -11.99 -3.46
C PHE A 242 6.41 -13.53 -3.62
N GLY A 243 7.37 -14.05 -4.40
CA GLY A 243 7.51 -15.48 -4.65
C GLY A 243 6.52 -16.07 -5.69
N SER A 244 5.64 -15.25 -6.25
CA SER A 244 4.79 -15.62 -7.38
C SER A 244 5.54 -15.47 -8.71
N LEU A 245 4.91 -15.85 -9.82
CA LEU A 245 5.43 -15.57 -11.16
C LEU A 245 4.57 -14.46 -11.82
N PRO A 246 5.17 -13.60 -12.63
CA PRO A 246 4.43 -12.62 -13.42
C PRO A 246 3.42 -13.33 -14.35
N SER A 247 2.24 -12.74 -14.48
CA SER A 247 1.19 -13.20 -15.39
C SER A 247 0.30 -12.05 -15.83
N GLU A 248 -0.59 -12.26 -16.80
CA GLU A 248 -1.57 -11.24 -17.20
C GLU A 248 -2.50 -10.82 -16.05
N SER A 249 -2.77 -11.73 -15.11
CA SER A 249 -3.59 -11.46 -13.91
C SER A 249 -2.78 -11.00 -12.71
N ASN A 250 -1.45 -11.11 -12.76
CA ASN A 250 -0.53 -10.65 -11.72
C ASN A 250 0.68 -9.98 -12.38
N PRO A 251 0.57 -8.71 -12.81
CA PRO A 251 1.63 -8.00 -13.52
C PRO A 251 2.70 -7.47 -12.56
N CYS A 252 3.26 -8.37 -11.74
CA CYS A 252 4.36 -8.04 -10.84
C CYS A 252 5.70 -8.05 -11.57
N GLN A 253 6.72 -7.51 -10.94
CA GLN A 253 8.11 -7.46 -11.40
C GLN A 253 8.93 -8.57 -10.71
N THR A 254 9.77 -9.23 -11.46
CA THR A 254 10.78 -10.14 -10.90
C THR A 254 11.87 -9.35 -10.20
N ASP A 255 12.64 -9.98 -9.32
CA ASP A 255 13.72 -9.31 -8.57
C ASP A 255 14.74 -8.62 -9.49
N GLU A 256 14.97 -9.15 -10.71
CA GLU A 256 15.88 -8.57 -11.70
C GLU A 256 15.30 -7.31 -12.38
N GLU A 257 13.98 -7.14 -12.36
CA GLU A 257 13.26 -6.02 -12.99
C GLU A 257 12.92 -4.92 -12.00
N LEU A 258 13.03 -5.18 -10.69
CA LEU A 258 12.75 -4.19 -9.65
C LEU A 258 13.79 -3.07 -9.68
N PRO A 259 13.37 -1.79 -9.67
CA PRO A 259 14.28 -0.69 -9.42
C PRO A 259 14.81 -0.75 -7.98
N ASP A 260 15.89 0.00 -7.70
CA ASP A 260 16.35 0.20 -6.33
C ASP A 260 15.21 0.77 -5.48
N ALA A 261 15.05 0.24 -4.26
CA ALA A 261 14.04 0.73 -3.33
C ALA A 261 14.54 2.00 -2.64
N LEU A 262 13.62 2.94 -2.38
CA LEU A 262 13.87 3.99 -1.38
C LEU A 262 13.99 3.34 -0.02
N THR A 263 15.08 3.61 0.71
CA THR A 263 15.38 2.97 1.98
C THR A 263 15.32 3.98 3.12
N ILE A 264 14.64 3.63 4.22
CA ILE A 264 14.59 4.42 5.44
C ILE A 264 15.92 4.24 6.19
N VAL A 265 16.57 5.34 6.52
CA VAL A 265 17.81 5.35 7.31
C VAL A 265 17.49 5.48 8.80
N ASP A 266 16.54 6.37 9.14
CA ASP A 266 16.12 6.67 10.52
C ASP A 266 14.77 7.39 10.50
N ILE A 267 14.01 7.29 11.60
CA ILE A 267 12.79 8.09 11.81
C ILE A 267 12.87 8.75 13.18
N VAL A 268 12.86 10.09 13.20
CA VAL A 268 12.80 10.87 14.44
C VAL A 268 11.46 11.57 14.60
N VAL A 269 10.76 11.28 15.70
CA VAL A 269 9.51 11.99 16.06
C VAL A 269 9.80 13.05 17.09
N GLN A 270 9.41 14.29 16.81
CA GLN A 270 9.68 15.46 17.65
C GLN A 270 8.47 16.41 17.73
N PRO A 271 8.33 17.21 18.79
CA PRO A 271 7.31 18.25 18.86
C PRO A 271 7.39 19.23 17.67
N ALA A 272 6.21 19.64 17.14
CA ALA A 272 6.08 20.54 16.01
C ALA A 272 6.45 22.00 16.34
#